data_f93c99195744a76b73b8b246d849b9c9
#
_entry.id   f93c99195744a76b73b8b246d849b9c9
#
_cell.length_a   1.000
_cell.length_b   1.000
_cell.length_c   1.000
_cell.angle_alpha   90.00
_cell.angle_beta   90.00
_cell.angle_gamma   90.00
#
_symmetry.space_group_name_H-M   'P 1'
#
loop_
_entity.id
_entity.type
_entity.pdbx_description
1 polymer ?
#
loop_
_entity_poly.entity_id
_entity_poly.type
_entity_poly.pdbx_seq_one_letter_code
_entity_poly.pdbx_strand_id
1 'polypeptide(L)'
;MKLEWLPQALNDFEEIIDYIAEDNPFAAIEQGDEIESQVAGLLVNRHVGRQGRVKGTRELVIVRTPYIAAYRIKKDSIQILRVFHGARLWPERF
;
A
#
# COMPACT_ATOMS: atom_id res chain seq x y z
N MET A 1 -8.64 -13.93 -9.41
CA MET A 1 -8.66 -12.97 -8.27
C MET A 1 -8.25 -11.59 -8.78
N LYS A 2 -8.93 -10.55 -8.35
CA LYS A 2 -8.63 -9.19 -8.80
C LYS A 2 -8.04 -8.36 -7.68
N LEU A 3 -7.28 -7.33 -8.05
CA LEU A 3 -6.69 -6.38 -7.13
C LEU A 3 -7.54 -5.10 -7.16
N GLU A 4 -7.96 -4.66 -5.99
CA GLU A 4 -8.84 -3.51 -5.84
C GLU A 4 -8.19 -2.48 -4.92
N TRP A 5 -7.92 -1.29 -5.44
CA TRP A 5 -7.49 -0.17 -4.61
C TRP A 5 -8.73 0.57 -4.13
N LEU A 6 -9.00 0.54 -2.83
CA LEU A 6 -10.14 1.28 -2.30
C LEU A 6 -9.87 2.79 -2.40
N PRO A 7 -10.94 3.61 -2.41
CA PRO A 7 -10.77 5.06 -2.63
C PRO A 7 -9.78 5.73 -1.68
N GLN A 8 -9.77 5.36 -0.41
CA GLN A 8 -8.83 5.96 0.53
C GLN A 8 -7.38 5.57 0.24
N ALA A 9 -7.15 4.34 -0.23
CA ALA A 9 -5.81 3.90 -0.61
C ALA A 9 -5.32 4.65 -1.85
N LEU A 10 -6.20 4.88 -2.82
CA LEU A 10 -5.87 5.68 -4.00
C LEU A 10 -5.52 7.11 -3.59
N ASN A 11 -6.29 7.69 -2.69
CA ASN A 11 -6.02 9.02 -2.19
C ASN A 11 -4.68 9.09 -1.45
N ASP A 12 -4.39 8.10 -0.61
CA ASP A 12 -3.11 8.02 0.07
C ASP A 12 -1.96 7.99 -0.95
N PHE A 13 -2.11 7.17 -1.98
CA PHE A 13 -1.08 7.03 -3.01
C PHE A 13 -0.84 8.35 -3.75
N GLU A 14 -1.90 9.04 -4.15
CA GLU A 14 -1.79 10.33 -4.82
C GLU A 14 -1.11 11.38 -3.93
N GLU A 15 -1.47 11.42 -2.66
CA GLU A 15 -0.83 12.36 -1.71
C GLU A 15 0.65 12.06 -1.52
N ILE A 16 1.01 10.78 -1.46
CA ILE A 16 2.43 10.37 -1.35
C ILE A 16 3.21 10.84 -2.58
N ILE A 17 2.67 10.59 -3.76
CA ILE A 17 3.34 10.99 -5.01
C ILE A 17 3.49 12.51 -5.07
N ASP A 18 2.45 13.25 -4.77
CA ASP A 18 2.48 14.72 -4.78
C ASP A 18 3.51 15.26 -3.80
N TYR A 19 3.55 14.68 -2.59
CA TYR A 19 4.50 15.08 -1.55
C TYR A 19 5.96 14.89 -2.00
N ILE A 20 6.26 13.71 -2.55
CA ILE A 20 7.62 13.41 -3.01
C ILE A 20 7.99 14.29 -4.21
N ALA A 21 7.03 14.51 -5.12
CA ALA A 21 7.27 15.27 -6.34
C ALA A 21 7.59 16.75 -6.07
N GLU A 22 7.16 17.30 -4.94
CA GLU A 22 7.49 18.66 -4.56
C GLU A 22 9.01 18.88 -4.48
N ASP A 23 9.73 17.90 -3.96
CA ASP A 23 11.18 17.97 -3.83
C ASP A 23 11.91 17.28 -4.98
N ASN A 24 11.39 16.18 -5.47
CA ASN A 24 12.09 15.36 -6.46
C ASN A 24 11.11 14.57 -7.33
N PRO A 25 10.75 15.11 -8.50
CA PRO A 25 9.82 14.42 -9.40
C PRO A 25 10.29 13.03 -9.85
N PHE A 26 11.59 12.83 -10.02
CA PHE A 26 12.11 11.52 -10.42
C PHE A 26 11.92 10.49 -9.31
N ALA A 27 12.18 10.89 -8.06
CA ALA A 27 11.95 10.01 -6.92
C ALA A 27 10.47 9.65 -6.79
N ALA A 28 9.57 10.57 -7.11
CA ALA A 28 8.13 10.30 -7.08
C ALA A 28 7.77 9.19 -8.07
N ILE A 29 8.33 9.22 -9.27
CA ILE A 29 8.11 8.19 -10.27
C ILE A 29 8.66 6.85 -9.79
N GLU A 30 9.90 6.83 -9.32
CA GLU A 30 10.54 5.60 -8.85
C GLU A 30 9.79 4.96 -7.69
N GLN A 31 9.43 5.76 -6.69
CA GLN A 31 8.71 5.22 -5.53
C GLN A 31 7.29 4.82 -5.88
N GLY A 32 6.64 5.57 -6.77
CA GLY A 32 5.32 5.20 -7.26
C GLY A 32 5.35 3.84 -7.96
N ASP A 33 6.35 3.61 -8.81
CA ASP A 33 6.52 2.33 -9.51
C ASP A 33 6.79 1.20 -8.52
N GLU A 34 7.60 1.44 -7.49
CA GLU A 34 7.85 0.43 -6.46
C GLU A 34 6.57 0.04 -5.73
N ILE A 35 5.79 1.03 -5.33
CA ILE A 35 4.53 0.77 -4.64
C ILE A 35 3.58 -0.03 -5.54
N GLU A 36 3.38 0.43 -6.76
CA GLU A 36 2.44 -0.23 -7.67
C GLU A 36 2.87 -1.66 -8.02
N SER A 37 4.14 -1.86 -8.34
CA SER A 37 4.61 -3.19 -8.76
C SER A 37 4.60 -4.19 -7.60
N GLN A 38 4.98 -3.75 -6.40
CA GLN A 38 4.99 -4.65 -5.26
C GLN A 38 3.58 -4.98 -4.79
N VAL A 39 2.67 -4.01 -4.83
CA VAL A 39 1.26 -4.26 -4.54
C VAL A 39 0.67 -5.23 -5.57
N ALA A 40 0.98 -5.05 -6.85
CA ALA A 40 0.51 -5.98 -7.89
C ALA A 40 1.02 -7.41 -7.67
N GLY A 41 2.20 -7.55 -7.06
CA GLY A 41 2.76 -8.85 -6.69
C GLY A 41 1.90 -9.66 -5.73
N LEU A 42 0.96 -9.02 -5.02
CA LEU A 42 0.02 -9.71 -4.15
C LEU A 42 -0.89 -10.67 -4.91
N LEU A 43 -1.12 -10.42 -6.20
CA LEU A 43 -1.90 -11.35 -7.03
C LEU A 43 -1.18 -12.69 -7.20
N VAL A 44 0.14 -12.71 -7.12
CA VAL A 44 0.95 -13.93 -7.20
C VAL A 44 1.11 -14.56 -5.83
N ASN A 45 1.27 -13.75 -4.78
CA ASN A 45 1.49 -14.24 -3.42
C ASN A 45 0.74 -13.36 -2.41
N ARG A 46 -0.56 -13.63 -2.26
CA ARG A 46 -1.43 -12.81 -1.42
C ARG A 46 -1.14 -12.89 0.07
N HIS A 47 -0.45 -13.93 0.51
CA HIS A 47 -0.14 -14.13 1.92
C HIS A 47 1.25 -13.61 2.31
N VAL A 48 1.96 -12.94 1.41
CA VAL A 48 3.32 -12.47 1.68
C VAL A 48 3.37 -11.39 2.76
N GLY A 49 2.32 -10.57 2.88
CA GLY A 49 2.26 -9.53 3.90
C GLY A 49 2.16 -10.13 5.31
N ARG A 50 2.75 -9.42 6.27
CA ARG A 50 2.66 -9.83 7.67
C ARG A 50 1.26 -9.57 8.22
N GLN A 51 0.92 -10.20 9.34
CA GLN A 51 -0.33 -9.94 10.02
C GLN A 51 -0.42 -8.45 10.37
N GLY A 52 -1.53 -7.82 10.04
CA GLY A 52 -1.71 -6.39 10.23
C GLY A 52 -2.02 -6.01 11.68
N ARG A 53 -1.80 -4.75 12.00
CA ARG A 53 -2.14 -4.16 13.30
C ARG A 53 -3.65 -4.14 13.52
N VAL A 54 -4.39 -3.96 12.44
CA VAL A 54 -5.86 -4.00 12.47
C VAL A 54 -6.29 -5.43 12.19
N LYS A 55 -7.20 -5.95 13.02
CA LYS A 55 -7.68 -7.32 12.91
C LYS A 55 -8.25 -7.59 11.52
N GLY A 56 -7.90 -8.74 10.97
CA GLY A 56 -8.38 -9.16 9.65
C GLY A 56 -7.62 -8.54 8.48
N THR A 57 -6.56 -7.81 8.76
CA THR A 57 -5.75 -7.18 7.71
C THR A 57 -4.33 -7.75 7.67
N ARG A 58 -3.65 -7.45 6.58
CA ARG A 58 -2.22 -7.74 6.41
C ARG A 58 -1.50 -6.46 5.99
N GLU A 59 -0.20 -6.43 6.17
CA GLU A 59 0.64 -5.29 5.82
C GLU A 59 1.76 -5.74 4.92
N LEU A 60 1.84 -5.13 3.75
CA LEU A 60 2.95 -5.34 2.82
C LEU A 60 3.94 -4.20 3.00
N VAL A 61 5.14 -4.52 3.49
CA VAL A 61 6.22 -3.55 3.56
C VAL A 61 6.76 -3.37 2.14
N ILE A 62 6.68 -2.16 1.62
CA ILE A 62 7.15 -1.87 0.26
C ILE A 62 8.65 -1.62 0.34
N VAL A 63 9.45 -2.61 -0.07
CA VAL A 63 10.90 -2.49 0.00
C VAL A 63 11.41 -1.33 -0.86
N ARG A 64 12.49 -0.71 -0.47
CA ARG A 64 13.07 0.47 -1.09
C ARG A 64 12.22 1.74 -0.96
N THR A 65 11.22 1.70 -0.10
CA THR A 65 10.40 2.87 0.27
C THR A 65 10.11 2.83 1.76
N PRO A 66 9.72 3.96 2.37
CA PRO A 66 9.28 3.97 3.76
C PRO A 66 7.80 3.62 3.94
N TYR A 67 7.14 3.10 2.90
CA TYR A 67 5.69 2.92 2.90
C TYR A 67 5.26 1.49 3.14
N ILE A 68 4.06 1.34 3.69
CA ILE A 68 3.43 0.05 4.01
C ILE A 68 2.02 0.12 3.44
N ALA A 69 1.63 -0.93 2.71
CA ALA A 69 0.27 -1.08 2.20
C ALA A 69 -0.52 -2.02 3.09
N ALA A 70 -1.59 -1.52 3.69
CA ALA A 70 -2.52 -2.35 4.44
C ALA A 70 -3.56 -2.92 3.48
N TYR A 71 -3.78 -4.23 3.56
CA TYR A 71 -4.72 -4.90 2.66
C TYR A 71 -5.46 -6.01 3.36
N ARG A 72 -6.52 -6.48 2.73
CA ARG A 72 -7.24 -7.67 3.19
C ARG A 72 -7.57 -8.57 2.01
N ILE A 73 -7.68 -9.85 2.30
CA ILE A 73 -7.99 -10.86 1.30
C ILE A 73 -9.47 -11.18 1.40
N LYS A 74 -10.18 -11.01 0.30
CA LYS A 74 -11.57 -11.40 0.15
C LYS A 74 -11.65 -12.64 -0.73
N LYS A 75 -12.83 -13.22 -0.87
CA LYS A 75 -13.02 -14.45 -1.65
C LYS A 75 -12.48 -14.31 -3.08
N ASP A 76 -12.79 -13.23 -3.75
CA ASP A 76 -12.45 -13.05 -5.17
C ASP A 76 -11.53 -11.85 -5.42
N SER A 77 -11.05 -11.20 -4.37
CA SER A 77 -10.24 -9.99 -4.53
C SER A 77 -9.28 -9.76 -3.38
N ILE A 78 -8.28 -8.95 -3.67
CA ILE A 78 -7.39 -8.39 -2.66
C ILE A 78 -7.71 -6.90 -2.65
N GLN A 79 -8.08 -6.38 -1.48
CA GLN A 79 -8.44 -4.97 -1.33
C GLN A 79 -7.34 -4.21 -0.62
N ILE A 80 -6.80 -3.22 -1.31
CA ILE A 80 -5.82 -2.31 -0.71
C ILE A 80 -6.60 -1.25 0.05
N LEU A 81 -6.43 -1.24 1.37
CA LEU A 81 -7.22 -0.40 2.27
C LEU A 81 -6.60 0.97 2.48
N ARG A 82 -5.30 1.01 2.74
CA ARG A 82 -4.55 2.25 2.99
C ARG A 82 -3.09 2.06 2.60
N VAL A 83 -2.41 3.17 2.34
CA VAL A 83 -0.95 3.21 2.20
C VAL A 83 -0.42 4.26 3.16
N PHE A 84 0.47 3.87 4.07
CA PHE A 84 0.99 4.74 5.12
C PHE A 84 2.51 4.74 5.13
N HIS A 85 3.08 5.86 5.53
CA HIS A 85 4.47 5.89 5.96
C HIS A 85 4.62 5.02 7.20
N GLY A 86 5.63 4.14 7.22
CA GLY A 86 5.80 3.16 8.30
C GLY A 86 5.95 3.75 9.69
N ALA A 87 6.45 4.99 9.81
CA ALA A 87 6.61 5.67 11.09
C ALA A 87 5.35 6.42 11.56
N ARG A 88 4.32 6.46 10.72
CA ARG A 88 3.10 7.18 11.04
C ARG A 88 2.25 6.41 12.05
N LEU A 89 1.47 7.14 12.86
CA LEU A 89 0.45 6.51 13.71
C LEU A 89 -0.65 5.91 12.84
N TRP A 90 -0.97 4.66 13.14
CA TRP A 90 -1.97 3.91 12.40
C TRP A 90 -3.30 3.98 13.12
N PRO A 91 -4.42 3.98 12.39
CA PRO A 91 -5.73 3.90 13.02
C PRO A 91 -5.93 2.52 13.64
N GLU A 92 -6.81 2.43 14.62
CA GLU A 92 -7.14 1.16 15.26
C GLU A 92 -7.97 0.26 14.34
N ARG A 93 -8.64 0.87 13.38
CA ARG A 93 -9.46 0.18 12.37
C ARG A 93 -9.61 1.05 11.13
N PHE A 94 -9.96 0.42 10.07
CA PHE A 94 -10.19 1.09 8.80
C PHE A 94 -11.67 1.27 8.51
#